data_bc12f722f2e1d33ccc49d9556f4475d4
#
_entry.id   bc12f722f2e1d33ccc49d9556f4475d4
#
_cell.length_a   1.000
_cell.length_b   1.000
_cell.length_c   1.000
_cell.angle_alpha   90.00
_cell.angle_beta   90.00
_cell.angle_gamma   90.00
#
_symmetry.space_group_name_H-M   'P 1'
#
loop_
_entity.id
_entity.type
_entity.pdbx_description
1 polymer ?
#
loop_
_entity_poly.entity_id
_entity_poly.type
_entity_poly.pdbx_seq_one_letter_code
_entity_poly.pdbx_strand_id
1 'polypeptide(L)' 'KTEERRTERELVEHYFSLVDQLLANLNNENHQIAVDLASLPEQIRGYGHVKEKAIKVVKSKEQQLLGRFNNPALNRTAAE' A
#
# COMPACT_ATOMS: atom_id res chain seq x y z
N LYS A 1 24.14 -0.07 -4.92
CA LYS A 1 24.72 0.26 -3.65
C LYS A 1 23.90 -0.39 -2.53
N THR A 2 24.52 -0.55 -1.37
CA THR A 2 23.93 -1.33 -0.28
C THR A 2 22.62 -0.73 0.24
N GLU A 3 22.54 0.59 0.32
CA GLU A 3 21.32 1.25 0.83
C GLU A 3 20.13 1.05 -0.09
N GLU A 4 20.35 1.12 -1.40
CA GLU A 4 19.28 0.90 -2.35
C GLU A 4 18.77 -0.54 -2.29
N ARG A 5 19.68 -1.50 -2.17
CA ARG A 5 19.29 -2.91 -2.05
C ARG A 5 18.53 -3.17 -0.78
N ARG A 6 18.96 -2.55 0.33
CA ARG A 6 18.25 -2.69 1.60
C ARG A 6 16.83 -2.13 1.49
N THR A 7 16.70 -0.94 0.90
CA THR A 7 15.40 -0.30 0.73
C THR A 7 14.48 -1.16 -0.13
N GLU A 8 14.98 -1.72 -1.23
CA GLU A 8 14.19 -2.58 -2.09
C GLU A 8 13.74 -3.84 -1.37
N ARG A 9 14.64 -4.46 -0.60
CA ARG A 9 14.29 -5.66 0.17
C ARG A 9 13.23 -5.34 1.21
N GLU A 10 13.39 -4.22 1.93
CA GLU A 10 12.41 -3.80 2.93
C GLU A 10 11.05 -3.54 2.31
N LEU A 11 11.02 -2.93 1.13
CA LEU A 11 9.76 -2.69 0.42
C LEU A 11 9.09 -4.01 0.04
N VAL A 12 9.85 -4.95 -0.50
CA VAL A 12 9.31 -6.24 -0.89
C VAL A 12 8.73 -6.96 0.32
N GLU A 13 9.47 -7.01 1.42
CA GLU A 13 8.98 -7.65 2.65
C GLU A 13 7.75 -6.94 3.21
N HIS A 14 7.77 -5.61 3.17
CA HIS A 14 6.63 -4.82 3.62
C HIS A 14 5.36 -5.18 2.85
N TYR A 15 5.46 -5.26 1.53
CA TYR A 15 4.28 -5.52 0.71
C TYR A 15 3.83 -6.97 0.77
N PHE A 16 4.75 -7.92 0.96
CA PHE A 16 4.35 -9.30 1.22
C PHE A 16 3.56 -9.39 2.53
N SER A 17 4.03 -8.73 3.58
CA SER A 17 3.29 -8.69 4.86
C SER A 17 1.94 -8.02 4.70
N LEU A 18 1.91 -6.93 3.94
CA LEU A 18 0.68 -6.19 3.68
C LEU A 18 -0.36 -7.08 2.98
N VAL A 19 0.06 -7.79 1.93
CA VAL A 19 -0.83 -8.68 1.20
C VAL A 19 -1.36 -9.78 2.12
N ASP A 20 -0.51 -10.35 2.97
CA ASP A 20 -0.95 -11.35 3.94
C ASP A 20 -2.03 -10.80 4.87
N GLN A 21 -1.85 -9.57 5.36
CA GLN A 21 -2.85 -8.91 6.20
C GLN A 21 -4.15 -8.68 5.45
N LEU A 22 -4.04 -8.24 4.21
CA LEU A 22 -5.22 -7.99 3.39
C LEU A 22 -6.01 -9.27 3.18
N LEU A 23 -5.33 -10.36 2.85
CA LEU A 23 -5.98 -11.65 2.64
C LEU A 23 -6.65 -12.17 3.90
N ALA A 24 -6.02 -11.97 5.06
CA ALA A 24 -6.56 -12.42 6.32
C ALA A 24 -7.85 -11.70 6.72
N ASN A 25 -8.02 -10.45 6.25
CA ASN A 25 -9.15 -9.62 6.61
C ASN A 25 -10.07 -9.27 5.44
N LEU A 26 -9.85 -9.91 4.30
CA LEU A 26 -10.59 -9.62 3.08
C LEU A 26 -12.07 -9.98 3.21
N ASN A 27 -12.92 -9.08 2.73
CA ASN A 27 -14.35 -9.32 2.64
C ASN A 27 -14.92 -8.50 1.48
N ASN A 28 -16.24 -8.61 1.27
CA ASN A 28 -16.88 -7.93 0.15
C ASN A 28 -16.82 -6.40 0.25
N GLU A 29 -16.80 -5.87 1.45
CA GLU A 29 -16.80 -4.42 1.65
C GLU A 29 -15.43 -3.80 1.39
N ASN A 30 -14.36 -4.51 1.71
CA ASN A 30 -13.00 -3.97 1.59
C ASN A 30 -12.22 -4.52 0.39
N HIS A 31 -12.87 -5.32 -0.45
CA HIS A 31 -12.21 -5.97 -1.57
C HIS A 31 -11.53 -4.96 -2.50
N GLN A 32 -12.24 -3.90 -2.89
CA GLN A 32 -11.68 -2.90 -3.80
C GLN A 32 -10.51 -2.18 -3.18
N ILE A 33 -10.60 -1.85 -1.90
CA ILE A 33 -9.51 -1.20 -1.19
C ILE A 33 -8.29 -2.12 -1.14
N ALA A 34 -8.51 -3.42 -0.93
CA ALA A 34 -7.43 -4.39 -0.92
C ALA A 34 -6.73 -4.47 -2.28
N VAL A 35 -7.50 -4.43 -3.37
CA VAL A 35 -6.94 -4.41 -4.72
C VAL A 35 -6.10 -3.15 -4.93
N ASP A 36 -6.61 -2.01 -4.51
CA ASP A 36 -5.88 -0.74 -4.62
C ASP A 36 -4.57 -0.78 -3.84
N LEU A 37 -4.60 -1.32 -2.62
CA LEU A 37 -3.39 -1.47 -1.80
C LEU A 37 -2.38 -2.40 -2.45
N ALA A 38 -2.84 -3.53 -2.97
CA ALA A 38 -1.96 -4.50 -3.61
C ALA A 38 -1.34 -3.95 -4.89
N SER A 39 -1.95 -2.96 -5.50
CA SER A 39 -1.46 -2.33 -6.73
C SER A 39 -0.44 -1.21 -6.46
N LEU A 40 -0.31 -0.76 -5.22
CA LEU A 40 0.59 0.35 -4.90
C LEU A 40 2.06 0.10 -5.30
N PRO A 41 2.62 -1.11 -5.14
CA PRO A 41 4.01 -1.34 -5.54
C PRO A 41 4.27 -1.03 -7.01
N GLU A 42 3.27 -1.18 -7.87
CA GLU A 42 3.41 -0.88 -9.29
C GLU A 42 3.64 0.60 -9.56
N GLN A 43 3.29 1.45 -8.61
CA GLN A 43 3.46 2.90 -8.72
C GLN A 43 4.84 3.36 -8.29
N ILE A 44 5.63 2.47 -7.69
CA ILE A 44 7.00 2.79 -7.27
C ILE A 44 7.93 2.48 -8.44
N ARG A 45 8.19 3.51 -9.25
CA ARG A 45 9.04 3.37 -10.44
C ARG A 45 10.06 4.49 -10.48
N GLY A 46 11.12 4.27 -11.27
CA GLY A 46 12.16 5.25 -11.48
C GLY A 46 13.41 4.94 -10.68
N TYR A 47 14.34 5.86 -10.72
CA TYR A 47 15.64 5.69 -10.06
C TYR A 47 15.97 6.94 -9.26
N GLY A 48 16.77 6.75 -8.22
CA GLY A 48 17.24 7.87 -7.41
C GLY A 48 16.11 8.69 -6.82
N HIS A 49 16.15 9.99 -7.06
CA HIS A 49 15.15 10.92 -6.48
C HIS A 49 13.73 10.66 -6.95
N VAL A 50 13.58 10.20 -8.18
CA VAL A 50 12.25 9.89 -8.72
C VAL A 50 11.64 8.75 -7.91
N LYS A 51 12.42 7.72 -7.64
CA LYS A 51 11.94 6.59 -6.85
C LYS A 51 11.63 6.99 -5.42
N GLU A 52 12.47 7.83 -4.82
CA GLU A 52 12.23 8.31 -3.48
C GLU A 52 10.91 9.07 -3.36
N LYS A 53 10.63 9.94 -4.31
CA LYS A 53 9.36 10.67 -4.34
C LYS A 53 8.19 9.72 -4.51
N ALA A 54 8.32 8.74 -5.40
CA ALA A 54 7.26 7.75 -5.62
C ALA A 54 6.98 6.96 -4.35
N ILE A 55 8.01 6.57 -3.61
CA ILE A 55 7.85 5.85 -2.36
C ILE A 55 7.07 6.69 -1.34
N LYS A 56 7.40 7.96 -1.21
CA LYS A 56 6.70 8.84 -0.28
C LYS A 56 5.22 8.99 -0.63
N VAL A 57 4.92 9.17 -1.91
CA VAL A 57 3.54 9.30 -2.37
C VAL A 57 2.78 8.01 -2.11
N VAL A 58 3.39 6.87 -2.44
CA VAL A 58 2.75 5.56 -2.26
C VAL A 58 2.52 5.27 -0.78
N LYS A 59 3.47 5.59 0.08
CA LYS A 59 3.29 5.39 1.52
C LYS A 59 2.13 6.21 2.08
N SER A 60 1.98 7.44 1.60
CA SER A 60 0.85 8.27 2.01
C SER A 60 -0.46 7.66 1.56
N LYS A 61 -0.55 7.20 0.32
CA LYS A 61 -1.74 6.53 -0.19
C LYS A 61 -2.03 5.26 0.58
N GLU A 62 -0.99 4.49 0.90
CA GLU A 62 -1.13 3.26 1.65
C GLU A 62 -1.76 3.51 3.01
N GLN A 63 -1.31 4.52 3.73
CA GLN A 63 -1.87 4.84 5.03
C GLN A 63 -3.34 5.21 4.94
N GLN A 64 -3.71 5.99 3.93
CA GLN A 64 -5.09 6.38 3.72
C GLN A 64 -5.96 5.16 3.41
N LEU A 65 -5.49 4.30 2.52
CA LEU A 65 -6.23 3.11 2.13
C LEU A 65 -6.34 2.11 3.28
N LEU A 66 -5.25 1.94 4.04
CA LEU A 66 -5.29 1.06 5.21
C LEU A 66 -6.27 1.55 6.25
N GLY A 67 -6.36 2.87 6.44
CA GLY A 67 -7.36 3.42 7.34
C GLY A 67 -8.78 3.04 6.94
N ARG A 68 -9.06 3.11 5.65
CA ARG A 68 -10.37 2.70 5.13
C ARG A 68 -10.57 1.20 5.20
N PHE A 69 -9.53 0.43 4.91
CA PHE A 69 -9.60 -1.02 4.95
C PHE A 69 -9.93 -1.51 6.36
N ASN A 70 -9.28 -0.92 7.37
CA ASN A 70 -9.47 -1.32 8.75
C ASN A 70 -10.70 -0.69 9.39
N ASN A 71 -11.32 0.28 8.72
CA ASN A 71 -12.48 0.99 9.27
C ASN A 71 -13.56 1.14 8.20
N PRO A 72 -14.39 0.11 8.00
CA PRO A 72 -15.45 0.15 6.99
C PRO A 72 -16.43 1.30 7.17
N ALA A 73 -16.62 1.76 8.40
CA ALA A 73 -17.53 2.87 8.66
C ALA A 73 -17.07 4.16 7.98
N LEU A 74 -15.75 4.42 7.95
CA LEU A 74 -15.21 5.58 7.23
C LEU A 74 -15.47 5.46 5.73
N ASN A 75 -15.29 4.25 5.20
CA ASN A 75 -15.50 4.01 3.78
C ASN A 75 -16.96 4.24 3.40
N ARG A 76 -17.89 3.79 4.22
CA ARG A 76 -19.32 3.99 4.00
C ARG A 76 -19.69 5.46 4.03
N THR A 77 -19.16 6.18 5.00
CA THR A 77 -19.40 7.60 5.12
C THR A 77 -18.90 8.35 3.89
N ALA A 78 -17.77 7.96 3.37
CA ALA A 78 -17.21 8.59 2.17
C ALA A 78 -18.08 8.31 0.93
N ALA A 79 -18.78 7.17 0.91
CA ALA A 79 -19.64 6.80 -0.19
C ALA A 79 -20.97 7.58 -0.20
N GLU A 80 -21.35 8.08 0.92
CA GLU A 80 -22.55 8.90 1.03
C GLU A 80 -22.30 10.33 0.57
#